data_ee3df64c8ec11e59225579b149b45812
#
_entry.id   ee3df64c8ec11e59225579b149b45812
#
_cell.length_a   1.000
_cell.length_b   1.000
_cell.length_c   1.000
_cell.angle_alpha   90.00
_cell.angle_beta   90.00
_cell.angle_gamma   90.00
#
_symmetry.space_group_name_H-M   'P 1'
#
loop_
_entity.id
_entity.type
_entity.pdbx_description
1 polymer ?
#
loop_
_entity_poly.entity_id
_entity_poly.type
_entity_poly.pdbx_seq_one_letter_code
_entity_poly.pdbx_strand_id
1 'polypeptide(L)'
;MPTVLLIEDDVESRKKVARLFHRHGWDVLEALEGKPGIELAFAKRPDAVVCDLLLPGMSGLQVARAIREKLDLTRIIIMAGRRYDIDRDAVLEAGGDDYFLKPLKWDKLAAALKRPRRRPGKLAGRESRRLKFHPPSTRIKFWGVRGSIPVPGPTTIGYGGNTTCVEVRTNGDIIILDAGSGIRELGLALNKEFGSAPMNLTLLLTHTHWDHIQGLPFFLPAYQAKNTISVFGYQGARDGLATILAAQMELPFFPVSWKNLPGTIKVRELKKMEFNVGKVRVRSRFLNHPGICAGYRLYTREGSIAFLPDNEPFEPLKLKLAERDGVHAERARAQAVVQRSKLVEFLKDADVLILDTQYTDEKYQEHIGWGHGALSRVVSLALEARAKKLFLFHHDPAHDDRQIDEMLERARLLVVESGRTLEVDAAREGAEIWLSGHVPAR
;
A
#
# COMPACT_ATOMS: atom_id res chain seq x y z
N MET A 1 5.00 34.35 -26.45
CA MET A 1 5.83 33.23 -25.96
C MET A 1 4.95 32.00 -25.90
N PRO A 2 5.44 30.81 -26.22
CA PRO A 2 4.62 29.61 -26.03
C PRO A 2 4.38 29.36 -24.54
N THR A 3 3.21 28.80 -24.23
CA THR A 3 2.78 28.57 -22.85
C THR A 3 2.73 27.09 -22.53
N VAL A 4 3.33 26.66 -21.43
CA VAL A 4 3.21 25.30 -20.89
C VAL A 4 2.48 25.29 -19.58
N LEU A 5 1.56 24.35 -19.40
CA LEU A 5 0.98 24.02 -18.12
C LEU A 5 1.71 22.82 -17.52
N LEU A 6 2.31 23.03 -16.37
CA LEU A 6 2.98 22.01 -15.58
C LEU A 6 2.07 21.54 -14.45
N ILE A 7 1.73 20.24 -14.42
CA ILE A 7 0.90 19.62 -13.40
C ILE A 7 1.78 18.61 -12.63
N GLU A 8 2.16 18.97 -11.41
CA GLU A 8 3.14 18.26 -10.58
C GLU A 8 2.90 18.59 -9.12
N ASP A 9 2.72 17.61 -8.27
CA ASP A 9 2.48 17.80 -6.84
C ASP A 9 3.79 18.02 -6.05
N ASP A 10 4.88 17.37 -6.45
CA ASP A 10 6.17 17.56 -5.80
C ASP A 10 6.77 18.94 -6.10
N VAL A 11 6.95 19.73 -5.03
CA VAL A 11 7.41 21.14 -5.10
C VAL A 11 8.79 21.26 -5.77
N GLU A 12 9.73 20.37 -5.43
CA GLU A 12 11.10 20.46 -5.96
C GLU A 12 11.17 20.00 -7.41
N SER A 13 10.45 18.95 -7.79
CA SER A 13 10.30 18.50 -9.17
C SER A 13 9.68 19.61 -10.03
N ARG A 14 8.58 20.20 -9.57
CA ARG A 14 7.87 21.26 -10.26
C ARG A 14 8.77 22.47 -10.51
N LYS A 15 9.45 22.97 -9.47
CA LYS A 15 10.41 24.09 -9.62
C LYS A 15 11.54 23.79 -10.62
N LYS A 16 12.07 22.55 -10.64
CA LYS A 16 13.13 22.15 -11.56
C LYS A 16 12.63 22.15 -13.01
N VAL A 17 11.44 21.60 -13.25
CA VAL A 17 10.84 21.57 -14.58
C VAL A 17 10.41 22.96 -15.04
N ALA A 18 9.81 23.79 -14.18
CA ALA A 18 9.45 25.16 -14.49
C ALA A 18 10.70 26.00 -14.91
N ARG A 19 11.80 25.91 -14.15
CA ARG A 19 13.07 26.57 -14.52
C ARG A 19 13.62 26.11 -15.87
N LEU A 20 13.44 24.82 -16.20
CA LEU A 20 13.86 24.28 -17.48
C LEU A 20 13.09 24.96 -18.63
N PHE A 21 11.80 25.12 -18.52
CA PHE A 21 10.96 25.80 -19.52
C PHE A 21 11.24 27.30 -19.61
N HIS A 22 11.34 28.01 -18.49
CA HIS A 22 11.67 29.43 -18.46
C HIS A 22 13.00 29.76 -19.16
N ARG A 23 14.05 28.95 -18.92
CA ARG A 23 15.37 29.10 -19.57
C ARG A 23 15.31 29.00 -21.09
N HIS A 24 14.25 28.37 -21.63
CA HIS A 24 14.06 28.18 -23.05
C HIS A 24 12.92 29.01 -23.64
N GLY A 25 12.52 30.08 -22.93
CA GLY A 25 11.59 31.09 -23.43
C GLY A 25 10.12 30.68 -23.42
N TRP A 26 9.71 29.81 -22.48
CA TRP A 26 8.31 29.43 -22.29
C TRP A 26 7.71 30.13 -21.07
N ASP A 27 6.45 30.57 -21.18
CA ASP A 27 5.64 30.91 -20.03
C ASP A 27 5.13 29.65 -19.34
N VAL A 28 5.21 29.60 -18.01
CA VAL A 28 4.84 28.42 -17.24
C VAL A 28 3.64 28.72 -16.36
N LEU A 29 2.58 27.94 -16.57
CA LEU A 29 1.44 27.83 -15.65
C LEU A 29 1.65 26.59 -14.78
N GLU A 30 1.31 26.68 -13.50
CA GLU A 30 1.53 25.60 -12.55
C GLU A 30 0.22 25.16 -11.91
N ALA A 31 0.06 23.82 -11.72
CA ALA A 31 -1.01 23.23 -10.93
C ALA A 31 -0.43 22.09 -10.07
N LEU A 32 -0.96 21.94 -8.87
CA LEU A 32 -0.49 20.93 -7.89
C LEU A 32 -1.23 19.60 -8.02
N GLU A 33 -2.42 19.64 -8.61
CA GLU A 33 -3.35 18.50 -8.66
C GLU A 33 -3.96 18.39 -10.07
N GLY A 34 -4.42 17.18 -10.40
CA GLY A 34 -4.97 16.91 -11.74
C GLY A 34 -6.23 17.72 -12.06
N LYS A 35 -7.20 17.83 -11.14
CA LYS A 35 -8.47 18.52 -11.40
C LYS A 35 -8.28 20.03 -11.60
N PRO A 36 -7.60 20.79 -10.72
CA PRO A 36 -7.25 22.19 -11.00
C PRO A 36 -6.43 22.37 -12.27
N GLY A 37 -5.52 21.43 -12.58
CA GLY A 37 -4.75 21.44 -13.82
C GLY A 37 -5.62 21.31 -15.08
N ILE A 38 -6.65 20.47 -15.08
CA ILE A 38 -7.60 20.34 -16.17
C ILE A 38 -8.42 21.64 -16.35
N GLU A 39 -8.91 22.23 -15.25
CA GLU A 39 -9.64 23.48 -15.28
C GLU A 39 -8.78 24.62 -15.84
N LEU A 40 -7.51 24.71 -15.40
CA LEU A 40 -6.55 25.68 -15.88
C LEU A 40 -6.21 25.48 -17.37
N ALA A 41 -6.06 24.22 -17.81
CA ALA A 41 -5.85 23.89 -19.22
C ALA A 41 -7.00 24.39 -20.10
N PHE A 42 -8.25 24.21 -19.67
CA PHE A 42 -9.43 24.67 -20.41
C PHE A 42 -9.53 26.20 -20.45
N ALA A 43 -9.21 26.87 -19.35
CA ALA A 43 -9.26 28.32 -19.22
C ALA A 43 -8.17 29.03 -20.04
N LYS A 44 -6.94 28.49 -20.03
CA LYS A 44 -5.76 29.16 -20.60
C LYS A 44 -5.33 28.61 -21.96
N ARG A 45 -5.78 27.43 -22.36
CA ARG A 45 -5.46 26.75 -23.62
C ARG A 45 -3.97 26.76 -23.95
N PRO A 46 -3.13 26.18 -23.08
CA PRO A 46 -1.66 26.22 -23.27
C PRO A 46 -1.24 25.46 -24.53
N ASP A 47 -0.09 25.83 -25.10
CA ASP A 47 0.51 25.14 -26.24
C ASP A 47 0.92 23.71 -25.86
N ALA A 48 1.38 23.52 -24.61
CA ALA A 48 1.74 22.21 -24.08
C ALA A 48 1.26 22.01 -22.64
N VAL A 49 1.00 20.76 -22.28
CA VAL A 49 0.81 20.28 -20.91
C VAL A 49 1.89 19.27 -20.61
N VAL A 50 2.60 19.45 -19.51
CA VAL A 50 3.55 18.48 -18.94
C VAL A 50 2.97 18.04 -17.61
N CYS A 51 2.59 16.78 -17.51
CA CYS A 51 1.84 16.26 -16.38
C CYS A 51 2.57 15.10 -15.75
N ASP A 52 2.71 15.11 -14.42
CA ASP A 52 3.16 13.91 -13.73
C ASP A 52 2.16 12.77 -13.91
N LEU A 53 2.68 11.58 -14.03
CA LEU A 53 1.90 10.36 -14.11
C LEU A 53 1.10 10.10 -12.85
N LEU A 54 1.70 10.35 -11.69
CA LEU A 54 1.11 10.14 -10.37
C LEU A 54 0.79 11.50 -9.72
N LEU A 55 -0.48 11.80 -9.62
CA LEU A 55 -0.99 12.99 -8.94
C LEU A 55 -1.99 12.59 -7.85
N PRO A 56 -2.14 13.38 -6.80
CA PRO A 56 -3.17 13.15 -5.80
C PRO A 56 -4.56 13.07 -6.44
N GLY A 57 -5.29 12.00 -6.14
CA GLY A 57 -6.67 11.82 -6.56
C GLY A 57 -6.91 11.36 -8.00
N MET A 58 -5.96 11.56 -8.94
CA MET A 58 -6.09 11.06 -10.31
C MET A 58 -4.73 10.88 -10.99
N SER A 59 -4.66 9.98 -11.98
CA SER A 59 -3.42 9.76 -12.74
C SER A 59 -3.25 10.80 -13.86
N GLY A 60 -2.00 11.06 -14.25
CA GLY A 60 -1.69 11.91 -15.41
C GLY A 60 -2.33 11.41 -16.71
N LEU A 61 -2.60 10.11 -16.85
CA LEU A 61 -3.34 9.56 -17.98
C LEU A 61 -4.82 9.97 -17.99
N GLN A 62 -5.44 10.05 -16.81
CA GLN A 62 -6.80 10.57 -16.67
C GLN A 62 -6.86 12.07 -17.00
N VAL A 63 -5.86 12.83 -16.56
CA VAL A 63 -5.68 14.24 -16.91
C VAL A 63 -5.53 14.39 -18.42
N ALA A 64 -4.65 13.60 -19.06
CA ALA A 64 -4.44 13.63 -20.50
C ALA A 64 -5.74 13.36 -21.28
N ARG A 65 -6.51 12.36 -20.86
CA ARG A 65 -7.79 12.02 -21.48
C ARG A 65 -8.79 13.16 -21.40
N ALA A 66 -8.98 13.72 -20.20
CA ALA A 66 -9.92 14.82 -19.97
C ALA A 66 -9.53 16.08 -20.77
N ILE A 67 -8.24 16.43 -20.81
CA ILE A 67 -7.77 17.56 -21.60
C ILE A 67 -7.97 17.31 -23.09
N ARG A 68 -7.67 16.11 -23.55
CA ARG A 68 -7.75 15.74 -24.97
C ARG A 68 -9.17 15.79 -25.52
N GLU A 69 -10.18 15.50 -24.71
CA GLU A 69 -11.60 15.58 -25.10
C GLU A 69 -12.02 16.97 -25.59
N LYS A 70 -11.36 18.04 -25.11
CA LYS A 70 -11.71 19.43 -25.42
C LYS A 70 -10.60 20.24 -26.10
N LEU A 71 -9.34 19.81 -25.97
CA LEU A 71 -8.16 20.51 -26.49
C LEU A 71 -7.39 19.64 -27.47
N ASP A 72 -7.80 19.68 -28.73
CA ASP A 72 -7.22 18.82 -29.77
C ASP A 72 -5.77 19.19 -30.14
N LEU A 73 -5.40 20.46 -30.04
CA LEU A 73 -4.11 20.95 -30.52
C LEU A 73 -3.04 21.05 -29.42
N THR A 74 -3.41 21.06 -28.14
CA THR A 74 -2.47 21.12 -27.02
C THR A 74 -1.58 19.88 -26.98
N ARG A 75 -0.26 20.07 -26.89
CA ARG A 75 0.69 18.99 -26.73
C ARG A 75 0.64 18.44 -25.32
N ILE A 76 0.43 17.16 -25.13
CA ILE A 76 0.35 16.54 -23.80
C ILE A 76 1.52 15.56 -23.64
N ILE A 77 2.37 15.86 -22.67
CA ILE A 77 3.54 15.05 -22.30
C ILE A 77 3.35 14.54 -20.88
N ILE A 78 3.47 13.23 -20.71
CA ILE A 78 3.46 12.59 -19.40
C ILE A 78 4.89 12.42 -18.92
N MET A 79 5.16 12.74 -17.65
CA MET A 79 6.45 12.52 -17.01
C MET A 79 6.29 11.62 -15.78
N ALA A 80 7.37 10.88 -15.44
CA ALA A 80 7.37 10.02 -14.26
C ALA A 80 8.74 9.95 -13.60
N GLY A 81 8.77 9.77 -12.28
CA GLY A 81 10.01 9.71 -11.50
C GLY A 81 10.78 8.39 -11.64
N ARG A 82 10.12 7.31 -12.01
CA ARG A 82 10.70 5.97 -12.19
C ARG A 82 10.19 5.36 -13.50
N ARG A 83 10.87 4.31 -14.00
CA ARG A 83 10.30 3.46 -15.04
C ARG A 83 9.09 2.72 -14.45
N TYR A 84 7.91 3.23 -14.79
CA TYR A 84 6.69 2.44 -14.68
C TYR A 84 6.58 1.65 -15.99
N ASP A 85 6.03 0.42 -15.93
CA ASP A 85 5.69 -0.38 -17.14
C ASP A 85 4.49 0.23 -17.88
N ILE A 86 4.56 1.53 -18.08
CA ILE A 86 3.67 2.27 -18.98
C ILE A 86 4.41 2.36 -20.29
N ASP A 87 3.92 1.62 -21.24
CA ASP A 87 4.41 1.75 -22.59
C ASP A 87 3.92 3.08 -23.22
N ARG A 88 4.60 3.49 -24.24
CA ARG A 88 4.25 4.69 -25.01
C ARG A 88 2.84 4.60 -25.58
N ASP A 89 2.34 3.40 -25.85
CA ASP A 89 1.03 3.17 -26.43
C ASP A 89 -0.09 3.50 -25.46
N ALA A 90 0.08 3.20 -24.16
CA ALA A 90 -0.87 3.59 -23.12
C ALA A 90 -1.01 5.12 -22.97
N VAL A 91 0.10 5.86 -23.12
CA VAL A 91 0.06 7.33 -23.12
C VAL A 91 -0.67 7.85 -24.35
N LEU A 92 -0.43 7.28 -25.54
CA LEU A 92 -1.10 7.65 -26.77
C LEU A 92 -2.61 7.33 -26.73
N GLU A 93 -2.99 6.17 -26.19
CA GLU A 93 -4.40 5.78 -25.99
C GLU A 93 -5.13 6.70 -24.99
N ALA A 94 -4.42 7.22 -24.00
CA ALA A 94 -4.95 8.21 -23.06
C ALA A 94 -5.04 9.62 -23.68
N GLY A 95 -4.59 9.82 -24.92
CA GLY A 95 -4.57 11.12 -25.58
C GLY A 95 -3.34 11.96 -25.31
N GLY A 96 -2.33 11.41 -24.63
CA GLY A 96 -0.99 11.99 -24.52
C GLY A 96 -0.21 11.85 -25.84
N ASP A 97 0.80 12.64 -26.02
CA ASP A 97 1.62 12.66 -27.23
C ASP A 97 3.02 12.04 -27.03
N ASP A 98 3.56 12.08 -25.80
CA ASP A 98 4.84 11.49 -25.48
C ASP A 98 4.99 11.21 -23.96
N TYR A 99 6.04 10.43 -23.59
CA TYR A 99 6.34 10.01 -22.24
C TYR A 99 7.82 10.18 -21.92
N PHE A 100 8.15 10.76 -20.77
CA PHE A 100 9.53 10.98 -20.32
C PHE A 100 9.73 10.57 -18.87
N LEU A 101 10.94 10.04 -18.61
CA LEU A 101 11.43 9.85 -17.24
C LEU A 101 12.09 11.12 -16.72
N LYS A 102 11.85 11.44 -15.45
CA LYS A 102 12.60 12.47 -14.72
C LYS A 102 14.02 11.97 -14.43
N PRO A 103 15.07 12.83 -14.50
CA PRO A 103 15.00 14.26 -14.84
C PRO A 103 14.83 14.51 -16.34
N LEU A 104 13.99 15.48 -16.69
CA LEU A 104 13.73 15.83 -18.08
C LEU A 104 14.98 16.46 -18.74
N LYS A 105 15.35 15.97 -19.92
CA LYS A 105 16.41 16.54 -20.74
C LYS A 105 15.81 17.41 -21.84
N TRP A 106 16.22 18.69 -21.92
CA TRP A 106 15.63 19.67 -22.84
C TRP A 106 15.65 19.22 -24.30
N ASP A 107 16.77 18.70 -24.79
CA ASP A 107 16.91 18.30 -26.20
C ASP A 107 15.84 17.29 -26.63
N LYS A 108 15.57 16.32 -25.76
CA LYS A 108 14.53 15.31 -25.98
C LYS A 108 13.13 15.90 -25.86
N LEU A 109 12.91 16.75 -24.87
CA LEU A 109 11.65 17.43 -24.65
C LEU A 109 11.32 18.39 -25.78
N ALA A 110 12.27 19.22 -26.21
CA ALA A 110 12.11 20.13 -27.34
C ALA A 110 11.81 19.40 -28.65
N ALA A 111 12.43 18.26 -28.90
CA ALA A 111 12.13 17.41 -30.04
C ALA A 111 10.69 16.87 -29.99
N ALA A 112 10.21 16.50 -28.81
CA ALA A 112 8.83 16.04 -28.62
C ALA A 112 7.82 17.18 -28.81
N LEU A 113 8.11 18.37 -28.30
CA LEU A 113 7.26 19.56 -28.43
C LEU A 113 7.12 20.02 -29.91
N LYS A 114 8.15 19.83 -30.73
CA LYS A 114 8.18 20.24 -32.16
C LYS A 114 7.63 19.20 -33.13
N ARG A 115 7.44 17.93 -32.72
CA ARG A 115 6.95 16.88 -33.62
C ARG A 115 5.55 17.22 -34.12
N PRO A 116 5.25 17.06 -35.43
CA PRO A 116 3.89 17.18 -35.93
C PRO A 116 3.01 16.14 -35.23
N ARG A 117 1.82 16.57 -34.78
CA ARG A 117 0.87 15.69 -34.11
C ARG A 117 0.35 14.65 -35.13
N ARG A 118 0.49 13.37 -34.80
CA ARG A 118 -0.23 12.31 -35.53
C ARG A 118 -1.71 12.41 -35.14
N ARG A 119 -2.56 12.84 -36.11
CA ARG A 119 -4.02 12.63 -35.93
C ARG A 119 -4.25 11.15 -35.74
N PRO A 120 -5.11 10.72 -34.80
CA PRO A 120 -5.51 9.33 -34.73
C PRO A 120 -6.18 8.97 -36.04
N GLY A 121 -5.47 8.28 -36.93
CA GLY A 121 -6.03 7.73 -38.15
C GLY A 121 -7.11 6.75 -37.76
N LYS A 122 -8.27 6.82 -38.47
CA LYS A 122 -9.24 5.74 -38.45
C LYS A 122 -8.52 4.47 -38.88
N LEU A 123 -8.13 3.63 -37.92
CA LEU A 123 -7.65 2.28 -38.16
C LEU A 123 -8.83 1.45 -38.64
N ALA A 124 -9.03 1.44 -40.00
CA ALA A 124 -9.91 0.50 -40.63
C ALA A 124 -9.32 -0.91 -40.54
N GLY A 125 -10.07 -1.81 -39.93
CA GLY A 125 -10.04 -3.24 -40.20
C GLY A 125 -8.77 -4.01 -39.86
N ARG A 126 -8.36 -4.01 -38.60
CA ARG A 126 -7.73 -5.16 -37.93
C ARG A 126 -8.42 -5.32 -36.59
N GLU A 127 -8.99 -6.48 -36.35
CA GLU A 127 -9.39 -6.88 -34.99
C GLU A 127 -8.16 -6.79 -34.07
N SER A 128 -7.90 -5.57 -33.57
CA SER A 128 -6.97 -5.39 -32.48
C SER A 128 -7.60 -6.09 -31.30
N ARG A 129 -7.00 -7.18 -30.82
CA ARG A 129 -7.19 -7.64 -29.45
C ARG A 129 -7.05 -6.38 -28.58
N ARG A 130 -8.19 -5.83 -28.15
CA ARG A 130 -8.27 -4.75 -27.18
C ARG A 130 -7.61 -5.25 -25.89
N LEU A 131 -6.32 -5.01 -25.75
CA LEU A 131 -5.72 -4.94 -24.42
C LEU A 131 -6.42 -3.77 -23.74
N LYS A 132 -7.46 -4.08 -22.98
CA LYS A 132 -8.13 -3.09 -22.14
C LYS A 132 -7.09 -2.59 -21.15
N PHE A 133 -6.50 -1.42 -21.41
CA PHE A 133 -5.70 -0.72 -20.43
C PHE A 133 -6.62 -0.40 -19.25
N HIS A 134 -6.41 -1.10 -18.18
CA HIS A 134 -6.95 -0.73 -16.89
C HIS A 134 -5.81 0.00 -16.18
N PRO A 135 -5.96 1.27 -15.75
CA PRO A 135 -4.99 1.90 -14.88
C PRO A 135 -4.75 0.96 -13.70
N PRO A 136 -3.54 0.96 -13.08
CA PRO A 136 -3.29 0.11 -11.93
C PRO A 136 -4.42 0.32 -10.94
N SER A 137 -5.22 -0.73 -10.75
CA SER A 137 -6.47 -0.63 -10.01
C SER A 137 -6.29 -1.03 -8.56
N THR A 138 -5.12 -1.57 -8.20
CA THR A 138 -4.80 -1.97 -6.84
C THR A 138 -3.79 -1.01 -6.23
N ARG A 139 -4.24 -0.32 -5.20
CA ARG A 139 -3.45 0.60 -4.37
C ARG A 139 -3.35 0.07 -2.96
N ILE A 140 -2.16 0.14 -2.38
CA ILE A 140 -1.89 -0.09 -0.96
C ILE A 140 -1.50 1.24 -0.35
N LYS A 141 -2.05 1.59 0.82
CA LYS A 141 -1.66 2.78 1.58
C LYS A 141 -1.50 2.43 3.05
N PHE A 142 -0.40 2.90 3.64
CA PHE A 142 -0.13 2.73 5.07
C PHE A 142 -0.72 3.91 5.85
N TRP A 143 -1.50 3.60 6.88
CA TRP A 143 -2.11 4.58 7.79
C TRP A 143 -1.58 4.44 9.22
N GLY A 144 -0.97 3.31 9.53
CA GLY A 144 -0.27 3.02 10.77
C GLY A 144 0.69 1.86 10.57
N VAL A 145 1.90 1.97 11.09
CA VAL A 145 3.04 1.09 10.82
C VAL A 145 3.77 0.61 12.08
N ARG A 146 3.36 1.11 13.25
CA ARG A 146 3.97 0.76 14.55
C ARG A 146 3.32 -0.46 15.17
N GLY A 147 4.13 -1.19 15.95
CA GLY A 147 3.66 -2.26 16.82
C GLY A 147 3.36 -1.78 18.24
N SER A 148 2.62 -2.58 18.96
CA SER A 148 2.35 -2.53 20.40
C SER A 148 1.60 -1.28 20.89
N ILE A 149 2.07 -0.06 20.60
CA ILE A 149 1.47 1.19 21.09
C ILE A 149 1.79 2.35 20.13
N PRO A 150 0.89 3.36 20.02
CA PRO A 150 1.19 4.59 19.29
C PRO A 150 2.36 5.36 19.91
N VAL A 151 3.26 5.87 19.08
CA VAL A 151 4.45 6.63 19.50
C VAL A 151 4.54 7.99 18.80
N PRO A 152 3.63 8.93 19.10
CA PRO A 152 3.71 10.27 18.53
C PRO A 152 4.92 11.02 19.11
N GLY A 153 5.71 11.64 18.25
CA GLY A 153 6.86 12.41 18.70
C GLY A 153 7.74 12.92 17.57
N PRO A 154 8.64 13.87 17.81
CA PRO A 154 9.50 14.43 16.77
C PRO A 154 10.48 13.42 16.17
N THR A 155 10.81 12.35 16.88
CA THR A 155 11.73 11.31 16.43
C THR A 155 11.08 10.20 15.62
N THR A 156 9.75 10.24 15.45
CA THR A 156 8.95 9.22 14.75
C THR A 156 8.15 9.78 13.57
N ILE A 157 8.34 11.05 13.22
CA ILE A 157 7.58 11.74 12.15
C ILE A 157 7.90 11.13 10.77
N GLY A 158 9.11 10.69 10.53
CA GLY A 158 9.57 10.18 9.24
C GLY A 158 8.86 8.90 8.82
N TYR A 159 8.62 7.99 9.75
CA TYR A 159 7.89 6.74 9.52
C TYR A 159 6.44 6.78 10.00
N GLY A 160 6.13 7.61 10.97
CA GLY A 160 4.83 7.72 11.61
C GLY A 160 4.76 7.01 12.96
N GLY A 161 3.78 7.42 13.78
CA GLY A 161 3.60 6.95 15.16
C GLY A 161 2.34 6.12 15.39
N ASN A 162 1.49 5.91 14.37
CA ASN A 162 0.25 5.16 14.50
C ASN A 162 0.47 3.65 14.41
N THR A 163 -0.35 2.89 15.16
CA THR A 163 -0.34 1.43 15.11
C THR A 163 -1.13 0.90 13.89
N THR A 164 -0.97 -0.37 13.65
CA THR A 164 -1.28 -1.17 12.47
C THR A 164 -2.59 -0.81 11.77
N CYS A 165 -2.50 -0.22 10.59
CA CYS A 165 -3.62 -0.03 9.68
C CYS A 165 -3.13 0.12 8.23
N VAL A 166 -3.57 -0.77 7.33
CA VAL A 166 -3.23 -0.73 5.92
C VAL A 166 -4.49 -0.76 5.07
N GLU A 167 -4.60 0.15 4.12
CA GLU A 167 -5.71 0.22 3.17
C GLU A 167 -5.29 -0.41 1.84
N VAL A 168 -6.13 -1.31 1.32
CA VAL A 168 -6.01 -1.86 -0.03
C VAL A 168 -7.25 -1.49 -0.83
N ARG A 169 -7.07 -0.76 -1.92
CA ARG A 169 -8.15 -0.45 -2.88
C ARG A 169 -7.94 -1.23 -4.16
N THR A 170 -8.97 -1.92 -4.58
CA THR A 170 -8.92 -2.69 -5.83
C THR A 170 -10.33 -2.88 -6.41
N ASN A 171 -10.50 -2.65 -7.70
CA ASN A 171 -11.77 -2.86 -8.43
C ASN A 171 -13.02 -2.19 -7.79
N GLY A 172 -12.83 -1.07 -7.07
CA GLY A 172 -13.89 -0.37 -6.34
C GLY A 172 -14.13 -0.87 -4.91
N ASP A 173 -13.48 -1.96 -4.49
CA ASP A 173 -13.51 -2.45 -3.10
C ASP A 173 -12.48 -1.68 -2.25
N ILE A 174 -12.84 -1.37 -1.02
CA ILE A 174 -11.96 -0.81 0.02
C ILE A 174 -11.80 -1.88 1.11
N ILE A 175 -10.60 -2.43 1.22
CA ILE A 175 -10.25 -3.45 2.21
C ILE A 175 -9.25 -2.83 3.18
N ILE A 176 -9.56 -2.90 4.46
CA ILE A 176 -8.74 -2.38 5.55
C ILE A 176 -8.14 -3.58 6.28
N LEU A 177 -6.84 -3.59 6.48
CA LEU A 177 -6.11 -4.62 7.20
C LEU A 177 -5.73 -4.03 8.56
N ASP A 178 -6.34 -4.56 9.60
CA ASP A 178 -6.31 -4.12 10.98
C ASP A 178 -6.85 -2.70 11.27
N ALA A 179 -7.20 -2.47 12.52
CA ALA A 179 -7.87 -1.27 13.02
C ALA A 179 -7.12 -0.65 14.21
N GLY A 180 -5.78 -0.61 14.12
CA GLY A 180 -4.95 0.13 15.06
C GLY A 180 -5.22 1.63 15.00
N SER A 181 -4.44 2.44 15.70
CA SER A 181 -4.71 3.89 15.79
C SER A 181 -4.73 4.60 14.42
N GLY A 182 -4.01 4.07 13.42
CA GLY A 182 -3.99 4.61 12.05
C GLY A 182 -5.35 4.63 11.35
N ILE A 183 -6.31 3.79 11.78
CA ILE A 183 -7.65 3.76 11.16
C ILE A 183 -8.42 5.07 11.39
N ARG A 184 -8.07 5.85 12.43
CA ARG A 184 -8.66 7.18 12.68
C ARG A 184 -8.38 8.11 11.50
N GLU A 185 -7.13 8.21 11.08
CA GLU A 185 -6.73 9.07 9.95
C GLU A 185 -7.34 8.58 8.63
N LEU A 186 -7.37 7.27 8.41
CA LEU A 186 -8.10 6.67 7.29
C LEU A 186 -9.58 7.09 7.30
N GLY A 187 -10.24 7.05 8.46
CA GLY A 187 -11.64 7.43 8.60
C GLY A 187 -11.90 8.89 8.23
N LEU A 188 -11.01 9.81 8.63
CA LEU A 188 -11.05 11.23 8.24
C LEU A 188 -10.91 11.40 6.73
N ALA A 189 -9.93 10.70 6.12
CA ALA A 189 -9.69 10.75 4.69
C ALA A 189 -10.88 10.21 3.88
N LEU A 190 -11.46 9.08 4.29
CA LEU A 190 -12.64 8.49 3.67
C LEU A 190 -13.85 9.43 3.75
N ASN A 191 -14.09 10.06 4.90
CA ASN A 191 -15.18 11.02 5.07
C ASN A 191 -14.99 12.24 4.17
N LYS A 192 -13.77 12.73 4.02
CA LYS A 192 -13.45 13.83 3.10
C LYS A 192 -13.68 13.42 1.64
N GLU A 193 -13.29 12.22 1.27
CA GLU A 193 -13.38 11.72 -0.11
C GLU A 193 -14.83 11.44 -0.52
N PHE A 194 -15.59 10.74 0.32
CA PHE A 194 -16.94 10.27 -0.03
C PHE A 194 -18.05 11.27 0.36
N GLY A 195 -17.76 12.21 1.25
CA GLY A 195 -18.75 13.24 1.67
C GLY A 195 -20.06 12.63 2.13
N SER A 196 -21.15 12.88 1.43
CA SER A 196 -22.49 12.35 1.72
C SER A 196 -22.75 10.96 1.10
N ALA A 197 -21.91 10.46 0.21
CA ALA A 197 -22.09 9.15 -0.43
C ALA A 197 -21.94 8.00 0.59
N PRO A 198 -22.71 6.91 0.46
CA PRO A 198 -22.59 5.74 1.31
C PRO A 198 -21.30 4.96 0.99
N MET A 199 -20.69 4.36 2.01
CA MET A 199 -19.50 3.52 1.88
C MET A 199 -19.81 2.08 2.28
N ASN A 200 -19.27 1.13 1.50
CA ASN A 200 -19.20 -0.28 1.86
C ASN A 200 -17.75 -0.64 2.11
N LEU A 201 -17.37 -0.84 3.35
CA LEU A 201 -16.00 -1.08 3.79
C LEU A 201 -15.84 -2.52 4.28
N THR A 202 -14.70 -3.12 4.00
CA THR A 202 -14.32 -4.42 4.56
C THR A 202 -13.10 -4.25 5.45
N LEU A 203 -13.20 -4.70 6.69
CA LEU A 203 -12.12 -4.75 7.66
C LEU A 203 -11.73 -6.22 7.89
N LEU A 204 -10.48 -6.57 7.63
CA LEU A 204 -9.88 -7.87 7.94
C LEU A 204 -9.00 -7.71 9.16
N LEU A 205 -9.38 -8.30 10.28
CA LEU A 205 -8.62 -8.29 11.52
C LEU A 205 -7.74 -9.53 11.59
N THR A 206 -6.44 -9.32 11.84
CA THR A 206 -5.48 -10.41 12.03
C THR A 206 -5.67 -11.07 13.38
N HIS A 207 -5.81 -10.27 14.42
CA HIS A 207 -6.07 -10.69 15.78
C HIS A 207 -6.56 -9.50 16.64
N THR A 208 -6.73 -9.72 17.93
CA THR A 208 -7.39 -8.76 18.83
C THR A 208 -6.47 -8.15 19.88
N HIS A 209 -5.14 -8.11 19.65
CA HIS A 209 -4.27 -7.26 20.46
C HIS A 209 -4.62 -5.77 20.25
N TRP A 210 -4.38 -4.95 21.24
CA TRP A 210 -4.87 -3.57 21.25
C TRP A 210 -4.39 -2.75 20.08
N ASP A 211 -3.14 -2.85 19.72
CA ASP A 211 -2.54 -2.12 18.62
C ASP A 211 -3.13 -2.46 17.23
N HIS A 212 -3.94 -3.54 17.15
CA HIS A 212 -4.68 -3.92 15.95
C HIS A 212 -6.16 -3.57 15.99
N ILE A 213 -6.72 -3.16 17.13
CA ILE A 213 -8.15 -2.85 17.28
C ILE A 213 -8.45 -1.53 17.97
N GLN A 214 -7.49 -0.90 18.66
CA GLN A 214 -7.70 0.27 19.52
C GLN A 214 -8.23 1.51 18.79
N GLY A 215 -8.03 1.61 17.47
CA GLY A 215 -8.52 2.74 16.68
C GLY A 215 -9.99 2.61 16.24
N LEU A 216 -10.55 1.40 16.32
CA LEU A 216 -11.92 1.13 15.84
C LEU A 216 -12.99 2.01 16.51
N PRO A 217 -12.95 2.28 17.82
CA PRO A 217 -13.87 3.21 18.49
C PRO A 217 -13.82 4.64 17.93
N PHE A 218 -12.73 5.02 17.24
CA PHE A 218 -12.51 6.35 16.67
C PHE A 218 -12.66 6.39 15.14
N PHE A 219 -13.15 5.30 14.54
CA PHE A 219 -13.34 5.21 13.09
C PHE A 219 -14.61 5.92 12.64
N LEU A 220 -14.49 7.17 12.23
CA LEU A 220 -15.62 8.03 11.88
C LEU A 220 -16.66 7.43 10.92
N PRO A 221 -16.33 6.62 9.92
CA PRO A 221 -17.33 5.95 9.08
C PRO A 221 -18.33 5.10 9.86
N ALA A 222 -17.97 4.55 11.04
CA ALA A 222 -18.86 3.77 11.90
C ALA A 222 -19.95 4.62 12.55
N TYR A 223 -19.76 5.92 12.65
CA TYR A 223 -20.72 6.88 13.21
C TYR A 223 -21.68 7.47 12.17
N GLN A 224 -21.75 6.90 10.99
CA GLN A 224 -22.62 7.38 9.91
C GLN A 224 -23.56 6.26 9.45
N ALA A 225 -24.88 6.47 9.65
CA ALA A 225 -25.93 5.47 9.38
C ALA A 225 -25.97 4.97 7.92
N LYS A 226 -25.47 5.77 6.98
CA LYS A 226 -25.39 5.41 5.56
C LYS A 226 -24.34 4.34 5.23
N ASN A 227 -23.37 4.10 6.13
CA ASN A 227 -22.23 3.22 5.87
C ASN A 227 -22.46 1.80 6.35
N THR A 228 -21.87 0.85 5.61
CA THR A 228 -21.80 -0.55 6.00
C THR A 228 -20.34 -0.96 6.16
N ILE A 229 -19.99 -1.56 7.29
CA ILE A 229 -18.66 -2.07 7.60
C ILE A 229 -18.77 -3.57 7.87
N SER A 230 -18.17 -4.38 7.02
CA SER A 230 -18.07 -5.82 7.20
C SER A 230 -16.74 -6.15 7.86
N VAL A 231 -16.76 -6.62 9.09
CA VAL A 231 -15.57 -7.00 9.86
C VAL A 231 -15.40 -8.51 9.79
N PHE A 232 -14.26 -8.97 9.33
CA PHE A 232 -13.89 -10.38 9.28
C PHE A 232 -12.66 -10.63 10.15
N GLY A 233 -12.64 -11.74 10.87
CA GLY A 233 -11.51 -12.20 11.67
C GLY A 233 -11.78 -13.59 12.22
N TYR A 234 -10.84 -14.14 12.93
CA TYR A 234 -11.03 -15.42 13.62
C TYR A 234 -11.49 -15.20 15.05
N GLN A 235 -12.22 -16.17 15.58
CA GLN A 235 -12.67 -16.16 16.96
C GLN A 235 -11.44 -16.09 17.89
N GLY A 236 -11.52 -15.25 18.92
CA GLY A 236 -10.54 -15.25 20.01
C GLY A 236 -10.55 -16.57 20.79
N ALA A 237 -9.54 -16.76 21.63
CA ALA A 237 -9.37 -18.03 22.36
C ALA A 237 -10.50 -18.36 23.35
N ARG A 238 -11.24 -17.36 23.83
CA ARG A 238 -12.31 -17.53 24.85
C ARG A 238 -13.63 -16.92 24.41
N ASP A 239 -13.60 -15.74 23.80
CA ASP A 239 -14.79 -14.98 23.47
C ASP A 239 -14.90 -14.78 21.96
N GLY A 240 -16.13 -14.63 21.47
CA GLY A 240 -16.38 -14.33 20.06
C GLY A 240 -15.83 -12.96 19.66
N LEU A 241 -15.44 -12.83 18.41
CA LEU A 241 -14.85 -11.59 17.87
C LEU A 241 -15.73 -10.37 18.13
N ALA A 242 -17.05 -10.49 17.94
CA ALA A 242 -17.98 -9.39 18.18
C ALA A 242 -18.01 -8.94 19.64
N THR A 243 -17.90 -9.88 20.59
CA THR A 243 -17.86 -9.60 22.03
C THR A 243 -16.60 -8.83 22.39
N ILE A 244 -15.44 -9.24 21.88
CA ILE A 244 -14.15 -8.58 22.14
C ILE A 244 -14.17 -7.15 21.57
N LEU A 245 -14.65 -6.96 20.35
CA LEU A 245 -14.74 -5.63 19.75
C LEU A 245 -15.72 -4.70 20.47
N ALA A 246 -16.83 -5.24 20.97
CA ALA A 246 -17.79 -4.47 21.75
C ALA A 246 -17.24 -4.08 23.12
N ALA A 247 -16.50 -4.98 23.79
CA ALA A 247 -15.99 -4.77 25.14
C ALA A 247 -15.06 -3.54 25.26
N GLN A 248 -14.28 -3.21 24.22
CA GLN A 248 -13.46 -1.99 24.23
C GLN A 248 -14.29 -0.68 24.20
N MET A 249 -15.58 -0.76 23.89
CA MET A 249 -16.54 0.36 23.85
C MET A 249 -17.56 0.30 24.99
N GLU A 250 -17.26 -0.38 26.08
CA GLU A 250 -18.11 -0.43 27.26
C GLU A 250 -17.61 0.51 28.37
N LEU A 251 -18.55 0.96 29.21
CA LEU A 251 -18.18 1.68 30.43
C LEU A 251 -17.37 0.76 31.36
N PRO A 252 -16.32 1.27 32.03
CA PRO A 252 -15.95 2.68 32.15
C PRO A 252 -14.95 3.16 31.06
N PHE A 253 -14.60 2.35 30.07
CA PHE A 253 -13.51 2.64 29.15
C PHE A 253 -13.91 3.58 28.01
N PHE A 254 -15.17 3.53 27.55
CA PHE A 254 -15.64 4.32 26.43
C PHE A 254 -17.07 4.80 26.63
N PRO A 255 -17.40 6.09 26.29
CA PRO A 255 -18.71 6.66 26.57
C PRO A 255 -19.83 6.24 25.60
N VAL A 256 -19.47 5.72 24.41
CA VAL A 256 -20.42 5.29 23.38
C VAL A 256 -20.38 3.79 23.25
N SER A 257 -21.49 3.13 23.58
CA SER A 257 -21.59 1.68 23.42
C SER A 257 -21.59 1.28 21.94
N TRP A 258 -20.97 0.14 21.62
CA TRP A 258 -20.97 -0.47 20.30
C TRP A 258 -22.37 -0.53 19.66
N LYS A 259 -23.40 -0.85 20.45
CA LYS A 259 -24.79 -0.95 20.00
C LYS A 259 -25.38 0.39 19.54
N ASN A 260 -24.79 1.50 19.95
CA ASN A 260 -25.25 2.85 19.65
C ASN A 260 -24.54 3.44 18.43
N LEU A 261 -23.64 2.71 17.79
CA LEU A 261 -23.03 3.14 16.54
C LEU A 261 -24.08 3.20 15.43
N PRO A 262 -24.26 4.36 14.76
CA PRO A 262 -25.30 4.49 13.72
C PRO A 262 -25.00 3.69 12.46
N GLY A 263 -23.74 3.44 12.13
CA GLY A 263 -23.32 2.65 10.98
C GLY A 263 -23.68 1.17 11.12
N THR A 264 -23.94 0.51 10.01
CA THR A 264 -24.20 -0.93 10.01
C THR A 264 -22.91 -1.70 10.08
N ILE A 265 -22.57 -2.26 11.26
CA ILE A 265 -21.36 -3.06 11.45
C ILE A 265 -21.74 -4.54 11.51
N LYS A 266 -21.20 -5.33 10.58
CA LYS A 266 -21.45 -6.78 10.47
C LYS A 266 -20.18 -7.55 10.80
N VAL A 267 -20.07 -8.08 12.01
CA VAL A 267 -18.94 -8.93 12.41
C VAL A 267 -19.20 -10.36 11.96
N ARG A 268 -18.21 -10.93 11.27
CA ARG A 268 -18.27 -12.29 10.72
C ARG A 268 -17.01 -13.07 11.08
N GLU A 269 -17.18 -14.10 11.87
CA GLU A 269 -16.09 -15.01 12.20
C GLU A 269 -15.76 -15.92 11.02
N LEU A 270 -14.49 -15.94 10.65
CA LEU A 270 -13.99 -16.77 9.57
C LEU A 270 -13.89 -18.22 10.03
N LYS A 271 -14.50 -19.13 9.24
CA LYS A 271 -14.44 -20.59 9.45
C LYS A 271 -13.57 -21.31 8.41
N LYS A 272 -13.21 -20.62 7.35
CA LYS A 272 -12.42 -21.16 6.23
C LYS A 272 -11.17 -20.31 6.02
N MET A 273 -10.09 -20.98 5.63
CA MET A 273 -8.81 -20.33 5.30
C MET A 273 -8.80 -19.65 3.92
N GLU A 274 -9.85 -19.83 3.13
CA GLU A 274 -10.01 -19.19 1.83
C GLU A 274 -11.44 -18.68 1.67
N PHE A 275 -11.57 -17.41 1.28
CA PHE A 275 -12.85 -16.72 1.10
C PHE A 275 -12.67 -15.56 0.11
N ASN A 276 -13.78 -14.90 -0.27
CA ASN A 276 -13.75 -13.75 -1.15
C ASN A 276 -14.26 -12.49 -0.44
N VAL A 277 -13.63 -11.35 -0.76
CA VAL A 277 -14.11 -10.00 -0.47
C VAL A 277 -14.38 -9.34 -1.81
N GLY A 278 -15.65 -9.14 -2.15
CA GLY A 278 -16.02 -8.71 -3.50
C GLY A 278 -15.43 -9.67 -4.56
N LYS A 279 -14.58 -9.13 -5.43
CA LYS A 279 -13.86 -9.89 -6.46
C LYS A 279 -12.47 -10.36 -6.03
N VAL A 280 -12.04 -9.99 -4.83
CA VAL A 280 -10.71 -10.33 -4.30
C VAL A 280 -10.77 -11.67 -3.61
N ARG A 281 -9.99 -12.64 -4.09
CA ARG A 281 -9.76 -13.90 -3.39
C ARG A 281 -8.79 -13.63 -2.24
N VAL A 282 -9.15 -14.07 -1.04
CA VAL A 282 -8.32 -13.95 0.17
C VAL A 282 -8.01 -15.34 0.70
N ARG A 283 -6.74 -15.60 0.94
CA ARG A 283 -6.28 -16.76 1.70
C ARG A 283 -5.74 -16.27 3.03
N SER A 284 -6.03 -17.00 4.08
CA SER A 284 -5.50 -16.75 5.43
C SER A 284 -4.65 -17.91 5.90
N ARG A 285 -3.81 -17.65 6.89
CA ARG A 285 -2.97 -18.63 7.57
C ARG A 285 -2.73 -18.18 9.01
N PHE A 286 -2.81 -19.10 9.96
CA PHE A 286 -2.36 -18.82 11.32
C PHE A 286 -0.85 -18.62 11.39
N LEU A 287 -0.46 -17.57 12.09
CA LEU A 287 0.90 -17.11 12.25
C LEU A 287 1.50 -17.61 13.57
N ASN A 288 2.81 -17.51 13.68
CA ASN A 288 3.54 -17.85 14.89
C ASN A 288 3.55 -16.65 15.85
N HIS A 289 2.46 -16.45 16.56
CA HIS A 289 2.22 -15.36 17.49
C HIS A 289 1.44 -15.87 18.70
N PRO A 290 1.60 -15.31 19.91
CA PRO A 290 0.79 -15.69 21.05
C PRO A 290 -0.70 -15.47 20.80
N GLY A 291 -1.50 -16.52 21.02
CA GLY A 291 -2.93 -16.50 20.72
C GLY A 291 -3.25 -16.85 19.26
N ILE A 292 -4.44 -16.46 18.82
CA ILE A 292 -4.93 -16.68 17.44
C ILE A 292 -4.64 -15.44 16.63
N CYS A 293 -3.64 -15.51 15.79
CA CYS A 293 -3.28 -14.46 14.84
C CYS A 293 -3.27 -15.03 13.42
N ALA A 294 -3.89 -14.32 12.47
CA ALA A 294 -4.00 -14.72 11.07
C ALA A 294 -3.30 -13.73 10.15
N GLY A 295 -2.45 -14.22 9.28
CA GLY A 295 -1.99 -13.46 8.12
C GLY A 295 -2.94 -13.62 6.95
N TYR A 296 -3.02 -12.61 6.11
CA TYR A 296 -3.86 -12.60 4.92
C TYR A 296 -3.04 -12.46 3.65
N ARG A 297 -3.41 -13.19 2.61
CA ARG A 297 -2.91 -12.99 1.26
C ARG A 297 -4.08 -12.66 0.34
N LEU A 298 -4.07 -11.45 -0.21
CA LEU A 298 -5.06 -10.92 -1.13
C LEU A 298 -4.58 -11.14 -2.56
N TYR A 299 -5.41 -11.71 -3.41
CA TYR A 299 -5.14 -11.90 -4.83
C TYR A 299 -6.02 -10.94 -5.62
N THR A 300 -5.38 -9.90 -6.14
CA THR A 300 -6.01 -8.91 -7.01
C THR A 300 -5.71 -9.23 -8.47
N ARG A 301 -6.29 -8.49 -9.39
CA ARG A 301 -6.01 -8.64 -10.81
C ARG A 301 -4.56 -8.25 -11.15
N GLU A 302 -4.02 -7.28 -10.46
CA GLU A 302 -2.71 -6.68 -10.72
C GLU A 302 -1.58 -7.38 -9.97
N GLY A 303 -1.87 -8.26 -9.03
CA GLY A 303 -0.88 -8.99 -8.25
C GLY A 303 -1.40 -9.45 -6.90
N SER A 304 -0.52 -9.97 -6.06
CA SER A 304 -0.85 -10.46 -4.73
C SER A 304 -0.12 -9.71 -3.63
N ILE A 305 -0.82 -9.48 -2.52
CA ILE A 305 -0.35 -8.78 -1.33
C ILE A 305 -0.46 -9.74 -0.17
N ALA A 306 0.63 -9.98 0.57
CA ALA A 306 0.59 -10.74 1.81
C ALA A 306 0.90 -9.82 2.99
N PHE A 307 0.04 -9.88 4.00
CA PHE A 307 0.08 -9.06 5.21
C PHE A 307 0.18 -9.96 6.43
N LEU A 308 1.33 -9.93 7.09
CA LEU A 308 1.64 -10.70 8.28
C LEU A 308 2.25 -9.73 9.31
N PRO A 309 1.41 -8.96 10.02
CA PRO A 309 1.90 -7.90 10.91
C PRO A 309 2.61 -8.41 12.15
N ASP A 310 2.27 -9.63 12.61
CA ASP A 310 2.82 -10.26 13.81
C ASP A 310 3.19 -11.70 13.51
N ASN A 311 4.49 -11.99 13.41
CA ASN A 311 4.94 -13.34 13.12
C ASN A 311 6.37 -13.60 13.58
N GLU A 312 6.54 -14.43 14.59
CA GLU A 312 7.83 -14.83 15.13
C GLU A 312 8.49 -15.94 14.29
N PRO A 313 9.83 -15.98 14.16
CA PRO A 313 10.55 -17.11 13.60
C PRO A 313 10.27 -18.42 14.36
N PHE A 314 9.97 -19.50 13.63
CA PHE A 314 9.55 -20.77 14.23
C PHE A 314 10.65 -21.47 15.02
N GLU A 315 11.90 -21.45 14.54
CA GLU A 315 12.98 -22.28 15.10
C GLU A 315 13.38 -21.85 16.51
N PRO A 316 13.71 -20.57 16.79
CA PRO A 316 14.12 -20.16 18.12
C PRO A 316 13.05 -20.42 19.17
N LEU A 317 11.78 -20.10 18.85
CA LEU A 317 10.67 -20.35 19.76
C LEU A 317 10.48 -21.84 20.04
N LYS A 318 10.54 -22.71 19.02
CA LYS A 318 10.39 -24.16 19.19
C LYS A 318 11.51 -24.75 20.01
N LEU A 319 12.75 -24.26 19.89
CA LEU A 319 13.87 -24.70 20.70
C LEU A 319 13.70 -24.27 22.16
N LYS A 320 13.34 -23.03 22.42
CA LYS A 320 13.08 -22.50 23.79
C LYS A 320 11.96 -23.29 24.47
N LEU A 321 10.86 -23.59 23.76
CA LEU A 321 9.76 -24.38 24.30
C LEU A 321 10.18 -25.85 24.53
N ALA A 322 10.96 -26.44 23.63
CA ALA A 322 11.46 -27.81 23.77
C ALA A 322 12.38 -27.96 24.98
N GLU A 323 13.26 -27.01 25.22
CA GLU A 323 14.11 -26.96 26.42
C GLU A 323 13.28 -26.90 27.72
N ARG A 324 12.30 -26.00 27.76
CA ARG A 324 11.37 -25.89 28.91
C ARG A 324 10.57 -27.15 29.18
N ASP A 325 10.07 -27.80 28.12
CA ASP A 325 9.14 -28.92 28.22
C ASP A 325 9.84 -30.31 28.16
N GLY A 326 11.21 -30.35 28.14
CA GLY A 326 12.01 -31.58 28.10
C GLY A 326 11.88 -32.39 26.80
N VAL A 327 11.55 -31.73 25.70
CA VAL A 327 11.40 -32.34 24.37
C VAL A 327 12.74 -32.32 23.63
N HIS A 328 13.04 -33.37 22.85
CA HIS A 328 14.26 -33.40 22.05
C HIS A 328 14.35 -32.27 21.03
N ALA A 329 15.47 -31.53 21.05
CA ALA A 329 15.72 -30.37 20.19
C ALA A 329 15.62 -30.70 18.68
N GLU A 330 16.03 -31.92 18.26
CA GLU A 330 15.89 -32.35 16.87
C GLU A 330 14.43 -32.39 16.40
N ARG A 331 13.53 -32.88 17.24
CA ARG A 331 12.08 -32.89 16.93
C ARG A 331 11.54 -31.47 16.81
N ALA A 332 11.97 -30.59 17.70
CA ALA A 332 11.58 -29.16 17.66
C ALA A 332 12.07 -28.49 16.37
N ARG A 333 13.33 -28.71 15.95
CA ARG A 333 13.86 -28.22 14.68
C ARG A 333 13.11 -28.76 13.49
N ALA A 334 12.85 -30.07 13.42
CA ALA A 334 12.09 -30.66 12.33
C ALA A 334 10.69 -30.06 12.19
N GLN A 335 10.00 -29.82 13.31
CA GLN A 335 8.70 -29.14 13.30
C GLN A 335 8.80 -27.69 12.81
N ALA A 336 9.83 -26.96 13.24
CA ALA A 336 10.06 -25.58 12.79
C ALA A 336 10.28 -25.50 11.28
N VAL A 337 11.10 -26.42 10.71
CA VAL A 337 11.34 -26.51 9.26
C VAL A 337 10.03 -26.74 8.51
N VAL A 338 9.18 -27.67 8.96
CA VAL A 338 7.88 -27.96 8.33
C VAL A 338 6.98 -26.70 8.36
N GLN A 339 6.91 -26.00 9.49
CA GLN A 339 6.07 -24.79 9.59
C GLN A 339 6.61 -23.65 8.72
N ARG A 340 7.94 -23.46 8.72
CA ARG A 340 8.59 -22.49 7.84
C ARG A 340 8.31 -22.80 6.35
N SER A 341 8.49 -24.05 5.91
CA SER A 341 8.23 -24.44 4.53
C SER A 341 6.78 -24.17 4.10
N LYS A 342 5.83 -24.44 4.99
CA LYS A 342 4.42 -24.10 4.75
C LYS A 342 4.18 -22.60 4.68
N LEU A 343 4.91 -21.79 5.43
CA LEU A 343 4.82 -20.33 5.38
C LEU A 343 5.45 -19.81 4.07
N VAL A 344 6.62 -20.31 3.69
CA VAL A 344 7.26 -19.99 2.40
C VAL A 344 6.30 -20.27 1.24
N GLU A 345 5.64 -21.44 1.21
CA GLU A 345 4.68 -21.78 0.15
C GLU A 345 3.45 -20.85 0.16
N PHE A 346 2.99 -20.41 1.35
CA PHE A 346 1.91 -19.43 1.45
C PHE A 346 2.29 -18.07 0.87
N LEU A 347 3.56 -17.64 1.02
CA LEU A 347 4.10 -16.36 0.58
C LEU A 347 4.68 -16.39 -0.84
N LYS A 348 4.84 -17.58 -1.42
CA LYS A 348 5.56 -17.80 -2.65
C LYS A 348 5.12 -16.90 -3.79
N ASP A 349 6.13 -16.28 -4.46
CA ASP A 349 5.95 -15.39 -5.59
C ASP A 349 4.97 -14.21 -5.32
N ALA A 350 4.86 -13.74 -4.07
CA ALA A 350 4.05 -12.58 -3.76
C ALA A 350 4.64 -11.29 -4.36
N ASP A 351 3.79 -10.43 -4.90
CA ASP A 351 4.22 -9.15 -5.46
C ASP A 351 4.62 -8.19 -4.36
N VAL A 352 3.87 -8.16 -3.26
CA VAL A 352 4.16 -7.36 -2.07
C VAL A 352 4.02 -8.21 -0.83
N LEU A 353 5.06 -8.21 0.01
CA LEU A 353 5.03 -8.71 1.38
C LEU A 353 5.08 -7.53 2.36
N ILE A 354 4.19 -7.51 3.33
CA ILE A 354 4.18 -6.59 4.46
C ILE A 354 4.37 -7.47 5.70
N LEU A 355 5.59 -7.49 6.24
CA LEU A 355 5.96 -8.43 7.30
C LEU A 355 6.45 -7.72 8.55
N ASP A 356 6.03 -8.24 9.70
CA ASP A 356 6.56 -7.90 11.01
C ASP A 356 8.09 -8.00 11.03
N THR A 357 8.71 -6.88 11.37
CA THR A 357 10.17 -6.76 11.51
C THR A 357 10.47 -5.88 12.72
N GLN A 358 9.85 -6.21 13.84
CA GLN A 358 9.94 -5.39 15.05
C GLN A 358 11.35 -5.32 15.60
N TYR A 359 12.11 -6.44 15.56
CA TYR A 359 13.39 -6.54 16.23
C TYR A 359 14.59 -6.62 15.29
N THR A 360 15.73 -6.04 15.72
CA THR A 360 17.04 -6.44 15.22
C THR A 360 17.33 -7.88 15.66
N ASP A 361 18.33 -8.53 15.05
CA ASP A 361 18.66 -9.92 15.39
C ASP A 361 19.16 -10.04 16.86
N GLU A 362 19.89 -9.03 17.35
CA GLU A 362 20.39 -8.97 18.74
C GLU A 362 19.23 -8.83 19.72
N LYS A 363 18.36 -7.84 19.50
CA LYS A 363 17.24 -7.57 20.38
C LYS A 363 16.23 -8.72 20.43
N TYR A 364 16.07 -9.44 19.32
CA TYR A 364 15.20 -10.62 19.26
C TYR A 364 15.61 -11.72 20.25
N GLN A 365 16.91 -11.90 20.54
CA GLN A 365 17.36 -12.94 21.47
C GLN A 365 16.75 -12.77 22.87
N GLU A 366 16.50 -11.54 23.28
CA GLU A 366 15.89 -11.20 24.58
C GLU A 366 14.36 -11.36 24.55
N HIS A 367 13.76 -11.39 23.32
CA HIS A 367 12.32 -11.34 23.11
C HIS A 367 11.74 -12.61 22.47
N ILE A 368 12.48 -13.73 22.47
CA ILE A 368 11.97 -15.01 21.97
C ILE A 368 10.72 -15.42 22.76
N GLY A 369 9.61 -15.63 22.04
CA GLY A 369 8.30 -15.95 22.59
C GLY A 369 7.35 -14.75 22.71
N TRP A 370 7.79 -13.56 22.25
CA TRP A 370 6.93 -12.36 22.23
C TRP A 370 6.07 -12.27 20.96
N GLY A 371 6.39 -13.08 19.95
CA GLY A 371 5.55 -13.21 18.77
C GLY A 371 5.95 -12.33 17.59
N HIS A 372 7.17 -11.76 17.57
CA HIS A 372 7.58 -10.78 16.57
C HIS A 372 8.82 -11.17 15.76
N GLY A 373 8.97 -10.53 14.59
CA GLY A 373 9.97 -10.84 13.61
C GLY A 373 11.36 -10.30 13.92
N ALA A 374 12.40 -11.09 13.58
CA ALA A 374 13.80 -10.67 13.58
C ALA A 374 14.25 -10.35 12.15
N LEU A 375 15.00 -9.26 11.98
CA LEU A 375 15.33 -8.68 10.66
C LEU A 375 15.90 -9.69 9.67
N SER A 376 16.97 -10.40 10.02
CA SER A 376 17.61 -11.36 9.09
C SER A 376 16.69 -12.53 8.73
N ARG A 377 15.86 -12.98 9.67
CA ARG A 377 14.91 -14.07 9.48
C ARG A 377 13.77 -13.68 8.55
N VAL A 378 13.31 -12.43 8.64
CA VAL A 378 12.26 -11.87 7.77
C VAL A 378 12.77 -11.70 6.33
N VAL A 379 13.98 -11.12 6.16
CA VAL A 379 14.61 -11.02 4.83
C VAL A 379 14.83 -12.40 4.21
N SER A 380 15.37 -13.36 4.98
CA SER A 380 15.55 -14.75 4.52
C SER A 380 14.23 -15.39 4.08
N LEU A 381 13.14 -15.18 4.85
CA LEU A 381 11.81 -15.69 4.50
C LEU A 381 11.30 -15.13 3.18
N ALA A 382 11.46 -13.81 2.98
CA ALA A 382 11.04 -13.13 1.76
C ALA A 382 11.83 -13.61 0.52
N LEU A 383 13.15 -13.82 0.68
CA LEU A 383 14.02 -14.37 -0.36
C LEU A 383 13.68 -15.82 -0.71
N GLU A 384 13.42 -16.67 0.28
CA GLU A 384 12.97 -18.06 0.06
C GLU A 384 11.62 -18.11 -0.64
N ALA A 385 10.70 -17.21 -0.27
CA ALA A 385 9.40 -17.08 -0.92
C ALA A 385 9.48 -16.47 -2.32
N ARG A 386 10.64 -15.99 -2.77
CA ARG A 386 10.83 -15.28 -4.05
C ARG A 386 9.87 -14.11 -4.21
N ALA A 387 9.63 -13.36 -3.14
CA ALA A 387 8.82 -12.17 -3.19
C ALA A 387 9.49 -11.09 -4.04
N LYS A 388 8.69 -10.22 -4.66
CA LYS A 388 9.24 -9.11 -5.47
C LYS A 388 9.60 -7.92 -4.60
N LYS A 389 8.75 -7.60 -3.61
CA LYS A 389 8.95 -6.46 -2.71
C LYS A 389 8.58 -6.82 -1.27
N LEU A 390 9.45 -6.44 -0.34
CA LEU A 390 9.26 -6.57 1.10
C LEU A 390 9.12 -5.18 1.73
N PHE A 391 8.09 -4.99 2.54
CA PHE A 391 7.99 -3.87 3.47
C PHE A 391 8.26 -4.36 4.90
N LEU A 392 9.29 -3.79 5.53
CA LEU A 392 9.50 -3.92 6.95
C LEU A 392 8.35 -3.18 7.66
N PHE A 393 7.65 -3.86 8.55
CA PHE A 393 6.42 -3.36 9.16
C PHE A 393 6.39 -3.65 10.65
N HIS A 394 5.44 -3.09 11.36
CA HIS A 394 5.26 -3.29 12.80
C HIS A 394 6.48 -2.83 13.60
N HIS A 395 6.94 -1.59 13.29
CA HIS A 395 8.17 -1.05 13.89
C HIS A 395 8.07 -0.97 15.42
N ASP A 396 9.15 -1.36 16.09
CA ASP A 396 9.26 -1.31 17.56
C ASP A 396 8.94 0.10 18.07
N PRO A 397 8.10 0.24 19.11
CA PRO A 397 7.81 1.55 19.70
C PRO A 397 9.03 2.26 20.26
N ALA A 398 10.11 1.53 20.59
CA ALA A 398 11.36 2.10 21.06
C ALA A 398 12.27 2.59 19.91
N HIS A 399 11.99 2.25 18.66
CA HIS A 399 12.81 2.68 17.52
C HIS A 399 12.41 4.07 17.03
N ASP A 400 13.38 4.98 16.98
CA ASP A 400 13.26 6.25 16.27
C ASP A 400 13.39 6.07 14.73
N ASP A 401 13.18 7.14 13.97
CA ASP A 401 13.27 7.11 12.50
C ASP A 401 14.66 6.65 12.02
N ARG A 402 15.74 7.06 12.69
CA ARG A 402 17.12 6.68 12.37
C ARG A 402 17.36 5.18 12.55
N GLN A 403 16.84 4.59 13.63
CA GLN A 403 16.98 3.15 13.87
C GLN A 403 16.23 2.33 12.81
N ILE A 404 15.08 2.81 12.33
CA ILE A 404 14.36 2.17 11.21
C ILE A 404 15.16 2.30 9.91
N ASP A 405 15.79 3.45 9.63
CA ASP A 405 16.69 3.62 8.48
C ASP A 405 17.87 2.63 8.55
N GLU A 406 18.51 2.48 9.72
CA GLU A 406 19.60 1.52 9.93
C GLU A 406 19.15 0.07 9.68
N MET A 407 17.96 -0.30 10.16
CA MET A 407 17.36 -1.62 9.88
C MET A 407 17.08 -1.82 8.39
N LEU A 408 16.57 -0.81 7.70
CA LEU A 408 16.31 -0.87 6.26
C LEU A 408 17.61 -1.03 5.46
N GLU A 409 18.66 -0.30 5.78
CA GLU A 409 19.97 -0.44 5.15
C GLU A 409 20.55 -1.83 5.39
N ARG A 410 20.47 -2.35 6.62
CA ARG A 410 20.91 -3.72 6.92
C ARG A 410 20.11 -4.76 6.15
N ALA A 411 18.79 -4.60 6.01
CA ALA A 411 17.96 -5.49 5.21
C ALA A 411 18.42 -5.52 3.74
N ARG A 412 18.73 -4.35 3.16
CA ARG A 412 19.23 -4.23 1.78
C ARG A 412 20.59 -4.89 1.61
N LEU A 413 21.48 -4.75 2.59
CA LEU A 413 22.78 -5.44 2.59
C LEU A 413 22.60 -6.96 2.62
N LEU A 414 21.71 -7.49 3.45
CA LEU A 414 21.40 -8.94 3.49
C LEU A 414 20.91 -9.45 2.14
N VAL A 415 20.12 -8.68 1.41
CA VAL A 415 19.69 -9.02 0.04
C VAL A 415 20.89 -9.08 -0.90
N VAL A 416 21.78 -8.07 -0.88
CA VAL A 416 23.00 -8.06 -1.70
C VAL A 416 23.90 -9.26 -1.37
N GLU A 417 24.14 -9.53 -0.09
CA GLU A 417 24.93 -10.68 0.39
C GLU A 417 24.36 -12.03 -0.09
N SER A 418 23.05 -12.12 -0.26
CA SER A 418 22.38 -13.34 -0.73
C SER A 418 22.57 -13.64 -2.24
N GLY A 419 23.01 -12.66 -3.03
CA GLY A 419 23.10 -12.73 -4.49
C GLY A 419 21.74 -12.86 -5.20
N ARG A 420 20.62 -12.65 -4.49
CA ARG A 420 19.25 -12.72 -5.02
C ARG A 420 18.64 -11.35 -5.21
N THR A 421 17.49 -11.29 -5.88
CA THR A 421 16.77 -10.04 -6.12
C THR A 421 15.56 -9.95 -5.20
N LEU A 422 15.48 -8.87 -4.43
CA LEU A 422 14.33 -8.48 -3.61
C LEU A 422 14.36 -6.97 -3.42
N GLU A 423 13.28 -6.28 -3.74
CA GLU A 423 13.15 -4.87 -3.36
C GLU A 423 12.75 -4.79 -1.88
N VAL A 424 13.48 -4.01 -1.07
CA VAL A 424 13.16 -3.82 0.35
C VAL A 424 12.96 -2.36 0.65
N ASP A 425 11.87 -2.06 1.34
CA ASP A 425 11.56 -0.74 1.89
C ASP A 425 11.00 -0.88 3.30
N ALA A 426 10.99 0.20 4.08
CA ALA A 426 10.31 0.24 5.37
C ALA A 426 8.97 0.95 5.21
N ALA A 427 7.92 0.37 5.77
CA ALA A 427 6.59 0.95 5.71
C ALA A 427 6.54 2.28 6.47
N ARG A 428 5.93 3.30 5.84
CA ARG A 428 5.74 4.61 6.47
C ARG A 428 4.33 5.12 6.26
N GLU A 429 3.80 5.84 7.22
CA GLU A 429 2.47 6.46 7.13
C GLU A 429 2.37 7.39 5.93
N GLY A 430 1.25 7.36 5.24
CA GLY A 430 0.98 8.15 4.04
C GLY A 430 1.57 7.58 2.75
N ALA A 431 2.52 6.63 2.81
CA ALA A 431 3.09 6.02 1.62
C ALA A 431 2.04 5.21 0.85
N GLU A 432 2.05 5.38 -0.48
CA GLU A 432 1.15 4.68 -1.40
C GLU A 432 1.96 3.84 -2.39
N ILE A 433 1.49 2.62 -2.63
CA ILE A 433 2.07 1.67 -3.58
C ILE A 433 0.99 1.24 -4.56
N TRP A 434 1.33 1.23 -5.84
CA TRP A 434 0.45 0.75 -6.88
C TRP A 434 0.98 -0.54 -7.46
N LEU A 435 0.12 -1.56 -7.56
CA LEU A 435 0.45 -2.78 -8.28
C LEU A 435 0.16 -2.58 -9.77
N SER A 436 1.20 -2.76 -10.58
CA SER A 436 1.07 -2.83 -12.05
C SER A 436 0.89 -4.30 -12.42
N GLY A 437 -0.21 -4.64 -13.08
CA GLY A 437 -0.51 -6.01 -13.51
C GLY A 437 0.64 -6.62 -14.32
N HIS A 438 0.98 -7.86 -14.03
CA HIS A 438 1.87 -8.64 -14.89
C HIS A 438 1.17 -8.92 -16.22
N VAL A 439 1.71 -8.39 -17.30
CA VAL A 439 1.50 -9.00 -18.62
C VAL A 439 2.39 -10.24 -18.63
N PRO A 440 1.83 -11.47 -18.72
CA PRO A 440 2.67 -12.65 -18.84
C PRO A 440 3.51 -12.50 -20.11
N ALA A 441 4.84 -12.55 -19.95
CA ALA A 441 5.73 -12.76 -21.08
C ALA A 441 5.32 -14.08 -21.76
N ARG A 442 5.03 -13.99 -23.05
CA ARG A 442 4.77 -15.15 -23.92
C ARG A 442 6.09 -15.80 -24.32
#